data_dda3fcfd535b831d74a0f607cf72ce8f
#
_entry.id   dda3fcfd535b831d74a0f607cf72ce8f
#
_cell.length_a   1.000
_cell.length_b   1.000
_cell.length_c   1.000
_cell.angle_alpha   90.00
_cell.angle_beta   90.00
_cell.angle_gamma   90.00
#
_symmetry.space_group_name_H-M   'P 1'
#
loop_
_entity.id
_entity.type
_entity.pdbx_description
1 polymer ?
#
loop_
_entity_poly.entity_id
_entity_poly.type
_entity_poly.pdbx_seq_one_letter_code
_entity_poly.pdbx_strand_id
1 'polypeptide(L)'
;MIREMVKAGFIVNYNHPSWSCEHTEDYLQLEGISGFEVFNYSCEEEAATGRGYDQYDLWLRNGKKAYAIASDDNHNISVYEGTDEYPANEFDSFGGFNMIKAPDLSYSSIVHSIQQRDMYACSGVLIHNLYV
;
A
#
# COMPACT_ATOMS: atom_id res chain seq x y z
N MET A 1 -19.43 0.45 -6.67
CA MET A 1 -18.60 1.33 -5.82
C MET A 1 -17.27 1.69 -6.51
N ILE A 2 -16.33 0.76 -6.76
CA ILE A 2 -15.01 1.07 -7.38
C ILE A 2 -15.14 1.90 -8.66
N ARG A 3 -16.00 1.49 -9.61
CA ARG A 3 -16.20 2.22 -10.88
C ARG A 3 -16.62 3.68 -10.70
N GLU A 4 -17.42 3.98 -9.68
CA GLU A 4 -17.85 5.35 -9.41
C GLU A 4 -16.72 6.17 -8.80
N MET A 5 -15.89 5.57 -7.96
CA MET A 5 -14.69 6.22 -7.42
C MET A 5 -13.70 6.56 -8.53
N VAL A 6 -13.43 5.61 -9.43
CA VAL A 6 -12.54 5.82 -10.59
C VAL A 6 -13.08 6.94 -11.51
N LYS A 7 -14.38 6.96 -11.80
CA LYS A 7 -15.01 8.05 -12.57
C LYS A 7 -14.88 9.41 -11.89
N ALA A 8 -14.91 9.44 -10.57
CA ALA A 8 -14.71 10.66 -9.78
C ALA A 8 -13.24 11.08 -9.66
N GLY A 9 -12.30 10.34 -10.28
CA GLY A 9 -10.88 10.65 -10.28
C GLY A 9 -10.08 10.10 -9.10
N PHE A 10 -10.65 9.19 -8.31
CA PHE A 10 -9.92 8.55 -7.22
C PHE A 10 -8.91 7.52 -7.74
N ILE A 11 -7.78 7.44 -7.06
CA ILE A 11 -6.83 6.34 -7.14
C ILE A 11 -7.31 5.27 -6.15
N VAL A 12 -7.61 4.08 -6.65
CA VAL A 12 -8.17 3.01 -5.82
C VAL A 12 -7.13 1.92 -5.62
N ASN A 13 -6.87 1.60 -4.38
CA ASN A 13 -5.94 0.54 -4.01
C ASN A 13 -6.68 -0.66 -3.42
N TYR A 14 -6.12 -1.85 -3.60
CA TYR A 14 -6.52 -3.08 -2.93
C TYR A 14 -5.54 -3.36 -1.79
N ASN A 15 -6.04 -3.35 -0.56
CA ASN A 15 -5.21 -3.37 0.64
C ASN A 15 -5.16 -4.76 1.30
N HIS A 16 -4.08 -5.03 2.04
CA HIS A 16 -3.81 -6.18 2.91
C HIS A 16 -4.42 -7.52 2.43
N PRO A 17 -4.10 -7.98 1.20
CA PRO A 17 -4.75 -9.15 0.60
C PRO A 17 -4.59 -10.45 1.40
N SER A 18 -3.46 -10.63 2.09
CA SER A 18 -3.23 -11.81 2.93
C SER A 18 -4.03 -11.76 4.22
N TRP A 19 -4.12 -10.58 4.85
CA TRP A 19 -4.88 -10.38 6.08
C TRP A 19 -6.39 -10.53 5.83
N SER A 20 -6.89 -10.04 4.70
CA SER A 20 -8.31 -10.11 4.33
C SER A 20 -8.83 -11.53 4.14
N CYS A 21 -7.95 -12.52 3.95
CA CYS A 21 -8.32 -13.92 3.72
C CYS A 21 -9.35 -14.11 2.59
N GLU A 22 -9.38 -13.22 1.61
CA GLU A 22 -10.27 -13.31 0.46
C GLU A 22 -9.84 -14.44 -0.49
N HIS A 23 -10.82 -15.08 -1.11
CA HIS A 23 -10.52 -16.05 -2.15
C HIS A 23 -9.99 -15.38 -3.42
N THR A 24 -9.08 -16.05 -4.10
CA THR A 24 -8.48 -15.56 -5.35
C THR A 24 -9.53 -15.13 -6.37
N GLU A 25 -10.60 -15.88 -6.50
CA GLU A 25 -11.71 -15.63 -7.42
C GLU A 25 -12.42 -14.29 -7.11
N ASP A 26 -12.44 -13.87 -5.86
CA ASP A 26 -13.13 -12.65 -5.44
C ASP A 26 -12.34 -11.41 -5.86
N TYR A 27 -11.06 -11.33 -5.48
CA TYR A 27 -10.28 -10.14 -5.81
C TYR A 27 -9.88 -10.08 -7.30
N LEU A 28 -9.74 -11.20 -8.00
CA LEU A 28 -9.47 -11.19 -9.45
C LEU A 28 -10.63 -10.63 -10.29
N GLN A 29 -11.84 -10.55 -9.75
CA GLN A 29 -12.98 -9.92 -10.43
C GLN A 29 -12.98 -8.39 -10.30
N LEU A 30 -12.17 -7.82 -9.42
CA LEU A 30 -12.14 -6.38 -9.21
C LEU A 30 -11.59 -5.66 -10.44
N GLU A 31 -12.27 -4.56 -10.82
CA GLU A 31 -11.87 -3.71 -11.93
C GLU A 31 -11.66 -2.27 -11.45
N GLY A 32 -10.64 -1.60 -12.00
CA GLY A 32 -10.34 -0.21 -11.66
C GLY A 32 -9.38 -0.06 -10.47
N ILE A 33 -8.76 -1.15 -10.04
CA ILE A 33 -7.68 -1.11 -9.05
C ILE A 33 -6.42 -0.55 -9.70
N SER A 34 -5.86 0.49 -9.10
CA SER A 34 -4.64 1.17 -9.55
C SER A 34 -3.41 0.68 -8.79
N GLY A 35 -3.51 0.55 -7.47
CA GLY A 35 -2.45 0.05 -6.59
C GLY A 35 -2.85 -1.26 -5.91
N PHE A 36 -1.86 -2.10 -5.65
CA PHE A 36 -2.03 -3.37 -4.94
C PHE A 36 -1.04 -3.40 -3.77
N GLU A 37 -1.54 -3.54 -2.56
CA GLU A 37 -0.69 -3.53 -1.38
C GLU A 37 0.06 -4.86 -1.25
N VAL A 38 1.35 -4.79 -1.51
CA VAL A 38 2.24 -5.96 -1.45
C VAL A 38 2.88 -6.12 -0.07
N PHE A 39 2.86 -5.06 0.73
CA PHE A 39 3.35 -5.08 2.10
C PHE A 39 2.55 -4.13 2.98
N ASN A 40 2.05 -4.65 4.10
CA ASN A 40 1.34 -3.92 5.15
C ASN A 40 2.04 -4.19 6.48
N TYR A 41 2.59 -3.15 7.09
CA TYR A 41 3.44 -3.32 8.27
C TYR A 41 2.64 -3.73 9.51
N SER A 42 1.50 -3.11 9.78
CA SER A 42 0.64 -3.48 10.91
C SER A 42 0.22 -4.95 10.83
N CYS A 43 -0.27 -5.40 9.69
CA CYS A 43 -0.66 -6.79 9.49
C CYS A 43 0.52 -7.77 9.62
N GLU A 44 1.76 -7.36 9.28
CA GLU A 44 2.94 -8.18 9.45
C GLU A 44 3.31 -8.33 10.92
N GLU A 45 3.30 -7.23 11.69
CA GLU A 45 3.63 -7.24 13.11
C GLU A 45 2.58 -7.97 13.96
N GLU A 46 1.30 -7.77 13.65
CA GLU A 46 0.20 -8.35 14.42
C GLU A 46 0.02 -9.85 14.18
N ALA A 47 0.10 -10.30 12.93
CA ALA A 47 -0.33 -11.64 12.54
C ALA A 47 0.56 -12.34 11.50
N ALA A 48 1.70 -11.76 11.13
CA ALA A 48 2.58 -12.22 10.04
C ALA A 48 1.82 -12.41 8.70
N THR A 49 0.83 -11.54 8.45
CA THR A 49 -0.03 -11.55 7.25
C THR A 49 0.14 -10.31 6.38
N GLY A 50 1.21 -9.54 6.62
CA GLY A 50 1.46 -8.29 5.90
C GLY A 50 1.96 -8.47 4.46
N ARG A 51 2.37 -9.67 4.06
CA ARG A 51 2.99 -9.94 2.75
C ARG A 51 1.97 -10.42 1.74
N GLY A 52 1.62 -9.57 0.78
CA GLY A 52 0.70 -9.86 -0.31
C GLY A 52 1.37 -10.27 -1.63
N TYR A 53 2.59 -10.82 -1.58
CA TYR A 53 3.39 -11.09 -2.78
C TYR A 53 2.77 -12.15 -3.69
N ASP A 54 2.26 -13.25 -3.12
CA ASP A 54 1.64 -14.34 -3.88
C ASP A 54 0.34 -13.89 -4.55
N GLN A 55 -0.46 -13.09 -3.84
CA GLN A 55 -1.69 -12.52 -4.37
C GLN A 55 -1.40 -11.52 -5.49
N TYR A 56 -0.36 -10.71 -5.35
CA TYR A 56 0.06 -9.77 -6.38
C TYR A 56 0.61 -10.50 -7.63
N ASP A 57 1.42 -11.54 -7.46
CA ASP A 57 1.90 -12.36 -8.58
C ASP A 57 0.73 -12.99 -9.33
N LEU A 58 -0.25 -13.54 -8.63
CA LEU A 58 -1.49 -14.07 -9.24
C LEU A 58 -2.27 -12.98 -9.97
N TRP A 59 -2.39 -11.78 -9.42
CA TRP A 59 -3.01 -10.63 -10.06
C TRP A 59 -2.35 -10.33 -11.41
N LEU A 60 -1.03 -10.22 -11.43
CA LEU A 60 -0.26 -9.94 -12.64
C LEU A 60 -0.35 -11.07 -13.67
N ARG A 61 -0.26 -12.34 -13.24
CA ARG A 61 -0.39 -13.53 -14.12
C ARG A 61 -1.75 -13.62 -14.79
N ASN A 62 -2.79 -13.08 -14.17
CA ASN A 62 -4.14 -12.99 -14.76
C ASN A 62 -4.31 -11.74 -15.66
N GLY A 63 -3.22 -11.10 -16.07
CA GLY A 63 -3.23 -9.96 -17.01
C GLY A 63 -3.73 -8.66 -16.39
N LYS A 64 -3.95 -8.63 -15.09
CA LYS A 64 -4.33 -7.42 -14.36
C LYS A 64 -3.12 -6.51 -14.18
N LYS A 65 -3.37 -5.20 -14.11
CA LYS A 65 -2.31 -4.20 -13.93
C LYS A 65 -2.59 -3.37 -12.68
N ALA A 66 -1.62 -3.33 -11.79
CA ALA A 66 -1.59 -2.44 -10.66
C ALA A 66 -0.12 -2.13 -10.33
N TYR A 67 0.16 -0.99 -9.70
CA TYR A 67 1.47 -0.76 -9.12
C TYR A 67 1.52 -1.32 -7.69
N ALA A 68 2.69 -1.81 -7.30
CA ALA A 68 2.90 -2.28 -5.94
C ALA A 68 2.93 -1.08 -4.98
N ILE A 69 2.23 -1.20 -3.86
CA ILE A 69 2.33 -0.25 -2.75
C ILE A 69 2.71 -0.96 -1.47
N ALA A 70 3.32 -0.23 -0.55
CA ALA A 70 3.51 -0.62 0.83
C ALA A 70 2.93 0.45 1.74
N SER A 71 2.43 0.06 2.90
CA SER A 71 1.91 0.99 3.90
C SER A 71 2.22 0.52 5.32
N ASP A 72 2.17 1.45 6.23
CA ASP A 72 2.17 1.16 7.67
C ASP A 72 0.83 0.61 8.13
N ASP A 73 -0.27 1.05 7.50
CA ASP A 73 -1.64 0.84 7.99
C ASP A 73 -1.77 1.27 9.45
N ASN A 74 -1.30 2.49 9.71
CA ASN A 74 -1.02 3.01 11.04
C ASN A 74 -2.29 3.20 11.87
N HIS A 75 -2.37 2.53 13.01
CA HIS A 75 -3.45 2.62 13.98
C HIS A 75 -3.01 3.29 15.30
N ASN A 76 -1.78 3.84 15.34
CA ASN A 76 -1.28 4.52 16.53
C ASN A 76 -2.19 5.71 16.86
N ILE A 77 -2.85 5.63 18.00
CA ILE A 77 -3.61 6.75 18.54
C ILE A 77 -2.59 7.69 19.17
N SER A 78 -2.56 8.95 18.72
CA SER A 78 -1.80 9.97 19.42
C SER A 78 -2.28 10.00 20.88
N VAL A 79 -1.34 9.79 21.81
CA VAL A 79 -1.62 9.86 23.25
C VAL A 79 -2.22 11.23 23.54
N TYR A 80 -3.53 11.28 23.81
CA TYR A 80 -4.13 12.47 24.37
C TYR A 80 -3.50 12.70 25.74
N GLU A 81 -3.02 13.92 26.00
CA GLU A 81 -2.42 14.31 27.26
C GLU A 81 -3.27 13.76 28.43
N GLY A 82 -2.68 12.84 29.22
CA GLY A 82 -3.28 12.32 30.44
C GLY A 82 -3.63 10.83 30.49
N THR A 83 -3.32 10.05 29.47
CA THR A 83 -3.49 8.58 29.53
C THR A 83 -2.14 7.87 29.44
N ASP A 84 -1.63 7.40 30.57
CA ASP A 84 -0.36 6.66 30.69
C ASP A 84 -0.48 5.17 30.24
N GLU A 85 -1.51 4.79 29.48
CA GLU A 85 -1.90 3.38 29.32
C GLU A 85 -1.61 2.78 27.93
N TYR A 86 -0.86 3.42 27.07
CA TYR A 86 -0.41 2.74 25.84
C TYR A 86 1.06 2.36 25.97
N PRO A 87 1.39 1.05 25.91
CA PRO A 87 2.78 0.63 25.92
C PRO A 87 3.48 1.23 24.69
N ALA A 88 4.60 1.88 24.94
CA ALA A 88 5.44 2.54 23.93
C ALA A 88 6.07 1.58 22.89
N ASN A 89 5.52 0.38 22.73
CA ASN A 89 6.08 -0.73 21.98
C ASN A 89 5.21 -1.19 20.81
N GLU A 90 4.04 -0.60 20.60
CA GLU A 90 3.18 -0.91 19.45
C GLU A 90 3.38 0.16 18.39
N PHE A 91 4.37 -0.03 17.55
CA PHE A 91 4.72 0.90 16.48
C PHE A 91 4.27 0.38 15.13
N ASP A 92 3.08 0.81 14.70
CA ASP A 92 2.64 0.66 13.31
C ASP A 92 3.21 1.79 12.44
N SER A 93 4.51 2.10 12.56
CA SER A 93 5.06 3.26 11.88
C SER A 93 6.43 2.97 11.30
N PHE A 94 6.65 3.49 10.08
CA PHE A 94 7.93 3.46 9.36
C PHE A 94 8.41 2.07 8.92
N GLY A 95 7.53 1.07 8.91
CA GLY A 95 7.82 -0.28 8.42
C GLY A 95 7.44 -0.48 6.95
N GLY A 96 6.41 0.21 6.47
CA GLY A 96 5.92 0.14 5.09
C GLY A 96 5.70 1.53 4.47
N PHE A 97 6.36 1.84 3.35
CA PHE A 97 6.22 3.13 2.69
C PHE A 97 6.50 3.05 1.18
N ASN A 98 6.22 4.14 0.48
CA ASN A 98 6.49 4.23 -0.95
C ASN A 98 7.51 5.33 -1.23
N MET A 99 8.50 5.02 -2.05
CA MET A 99 9.43 6.01 -2.58
C MET A 99 8.92 6.50 -3.93
N ILE A 100 8.65 7.80 -4.02
CA ILE A 100 8.05 8.41 -5.21
C ILE A 100 9.08 9.37 -5.82
N LYS A 101 9.35 9.20 -7.12
CA LYS A 101 10.20 10.11 -7.88
C LYS A 101 9.35 11.25 -8.42
N ALA A 102 9.28 12.35 -7.70
CA ALA A 102 8.55 13.55 -8.10
C ALA A 102 9.48 14.75 -8.25
N PRO A 103 9.19 15.72 -9.14
CA PRO A 103 10.01 16.91 -9.31
C PRO A 103 9.96 17.85 -8.10
N ASP A 104 8.87 17.84 -7.35
CA ASP A 104 8.66 18.62 -6.12
C ASP A 104 7.62 17.95 -5.22
N LEU A 105 7.37 18.50 -4.02
CA LEU A 105 6.42 17.99 -3.03
C LEU A 105 4.99 18.55 -3.19
N SER A 106 4.65 19.14 -4.34
CA SER A 106 3.28 19.56 -4.57
C SER A 106 2.34 18.35 -4.76
N TYR A 107 1.09 18.50 -4.35
CA TYR A 107 0.07 17.47 -4.53
C TYR A 107 -0.02 16.99 -5.99
N SER A 108 0.00 17.92 -6.94
CA SER A 108 -0.09 17.60 -8.37
C SER A 108 1.11 16.79 -8.87
N SER A 109 2.32 17.14 -8.44
CA SER A 109 3.55 16.41 -8.81
C SER A 109 3.54 14.99 -8.25
N ILE A 110 3.18 14.84 -6.98
CA ILE A 110 3.11 13.52 -6.34
C ILE A 110 2.05 12.64 -6.99
N VAL A 111 0.83 13.15 -7.18
CA VAL A 111 -0.26 12.39 -7.82
C VAL A 111 0.10 12.01 -9.26
N HIS A 112 0.70 12.93 -10.01
CA HIS A 112 1.18 12.64 -11.37
C HIS A 112 2.21 11.50 -11.36
N SER A 113 3.21 11.55 -10.49
CA SER A 113 4.24 10.50 -10.39
C SER A 113 3.66 9.14 -10.01
N ILE A 114 2.69 9.10 -9.09
CA ILE A 114 1.95 7.86 -8.77
C ILE A 114 1.23 7.31 -10.00
N GLN A 115 0.54 8.15 -10.75
CA GLN A 115 -0.17 7.74 -11.97
C GLN A 115 0.77 7.27 -13.08
N GLN A 116 1.99 7.83 -13.16
CA GLN A 116 3.04 7.39 -14.08
C GLN A 116 3.78 6.14 -13.60
N ARG A 117 3.55 5.72 -12.34
CA ARG A 117 4.24 4.60 -11.67
C ARG A 117 5.72 4.88 -11.41
N ASP A 118 6.10 6.15 -11.28
CA ASP A 118 7.44 6.58 -10.91
C ASP A 118 7.67 6.40 -9.40
N MET A 119 7.45 5.17 -8.93
CA MET A 119 7.51 4.82 -7.51
C MET A 119 7.86 3.35 -7.31
N TYR A 120 8.28 3.03 -6.10
CA TYR A 120 8.39 1.64 -5.65
C TYR A 120 7.92 1.49 -4.20
N ALA A 121 7.36 0.31 -3.89
CA ALA A 121 7.01 -0.10 -2.54
C ALA A 121 8.27 -0.47 -1.75
N CYS A 122 8.35 -0.09 -0.49
CA CYS A 122 9.53 -0.25 0.33
C CYS A 122 9.18 -0.73 1.75
N SER A 123 9.96 -1.68 2.26
CA SER A 123 9.95 -2.13 3.65
C SER A 123 11.29 -1.86 4.34
N GLY A 124 11.97 -0.76 3.99
CA GLY A 124 13.22 -0.30 4.60
C GLY A 124 14.43 -0.16 3.68
N VAL A 125 14.39 -0.73 2.47
CA VAL A 125 15.51 -0.63 1.51
C VAL A 125 15.37 0.57 0.61
N LEU A 126 16.34 1.49 0.63
CA LEU A 126 16.37 2.66 -0.24
C LEU A 126 17.21 2.40 -1.48
N ILE A 127 16.62 2.58 -2.66
CA ILE A 127 17.28 2.49 -3.95
C ILE A 127 17.73 3.89 -4.36
N HIS A 128 19.05 4.14 -4.36
CA HIS A 128 19.59 5.44 -4.77
C HIS A 128 19.63 5.61 -6.28
N ASN A 129 19.93 4.54 -7.02
CA ASN A 129 19.98 4.56 -8.48
C ASN A 129 19.50 3.23 -9.04
N LEU A 130 18.66 3.28 -10.07
CA LEU A 130 18.23 2.15 -10.86
C LEU A 130 18.49 2.47 -12.33
N TYR A 131 19.28 1.63 -12.99
CA TYR A 131 19.56 1.72 -14.41
C TYR A 131 19.01 0.48 -15.11
N VAL A 132 18.31 0.68 -16.19
CA VAL A 132 17.76 -0.37 -17.07
C VAL A 132 18.36 -0.22 -18.45
#